data_241447184e4220d567e2617525979582
#
_entry.id   241447184e4220d567e2617525979582
#
_cell.length_a   1.000
_cell.length_b   1.000
_cell.length_c   1.000
_cell.angle_alpha   90.00
_cell.angle_beta   90.00
_cell.angle_gamma   90.00
#
_symmetry.space_group_name_H-M   'P 1'
#
loop_
_entity.id
_entity.type
_entity.pdbx_description
1 polymer ?
#
loop_
_entity_poly.entity_id
_entity_poly.type
_entity_poly.pdbx_seq_one_letter_code
_entity_poly.pdbx_strand_id
1 'polypeptide(L)'
;MKRLFYILVFLGAISLFPACEKEKINSSSNAVLHFSSDTVTFDTLLTSIGSPTKNLRVINQTNENIVISSVRLSGGKQSSFRLNVNGEASNETYNVQIPARDSIFIFIDAILEKTGKNNPLVTEDSIIFRINNIEQKVRLMAWGQDFVLIKSEHINTSVWNKDRPYLVYNEALVDSGQTLTIESGTTVYFHKNAGLKVKGTLKVLGTFDEPIQFSGDRLEPAYSDTPDQWNGIILYSGSHNNRINFAKIKNANIGLQVGTIEQSGYASVELSNTLIENMSWSGIWAMKSKILAYNCIISNVRYYNTALLLGGDYQFYHTTFANYYNNLLSGMRTTETLIVSNYLVDNKSGVRYVGDLKEAVFGNCIVTGNRVNELLISMDKQGMSNYLFDRSLIQVSDTFKISESSHFVDIIRNVNPRFKNPYKGNFELDTLSIAKDYGKINYAKQYPLDLKYDSRISDSGPDLGAFERIEKKNSTKK
;
A
#
# COMPACT_ATOMS: atom_id res chain seq x y z
N MET A 1 70.76 43.35 -8.27
CA MET A 1 69.27 43.38 -8.40
C MET A 1 68.65 42.02 -8.46
N LYS A 2 69.06 41.04 -9.28
CA LYS A 2 68.41 39.71 -9.36
C LYS A 2 68.42 38.92 -8.05
N ARG A 3 69.52 38.95 -7.25
CA ARG A 3 69.55 38.24 -5.94
C ARG A 3 68.61 38.83 -4.87
N LEU A 4 68.44 40.16 -4.89
CA LEU A 4 67.51 40.83 -3.98
C LEU A 4 66.01 40.47 -4.29
N PHE A 5 65.67 40.30 -5.56
CA PHE A 5 64.35 39.89 -6.05
C PHE A 5 64.00 38.46 -5.61
N TYR A 6 64.99 37.56 -5.73
CA TYR A 6 64.74 36.15 -5.25
C TYR A 6 64.57 36.06 -3.73
N ILE A 7 65.26 36.88 -2.95
CA ILE A 7 65.11 36.94 -1.49
C ILE A 7 63.74 37.52 -1.12
N LEU A 8 63.26 38.54 -1.83
CA LEU A 8 61.93 39.15 -1.62
C LEU A 8 60.81 38.17 -2.01
N VAL A 9 60.93 37.40 -3.09
CA VAL A 9 59.98 36.36 -3.50
C VAL A 9 59.99 35.21 -2.52
N PHE A 10 61.14 34.79 -1.98
CA PHE A 10 61.24 33.73 -0.99
C PHE A 10 60.68 34.14 0.36
N LEU A 11 60.87 35.37 0.81
CA LEU A 11 60.25 35.94 2.01
C LEU A 11 58.73 36.12 1.86
N GLY A 12 58.22 36.47 0.65
CA GLY A 12 56.81 36.54 0.32
C GLY A 12 56.12 35.16 0.30
N ALA A 13 56.85 34.12 -0.12
CA ALA A 13 56.34 32.76 -0.13
C ALA A 13 56.22 32.14 1.28
N ILE A 14 57.05 32.55 2.24
CA ILE A 14 56.99 32.07 3.64
C ILE A 14 55.79 32.69 4.40
N SER A 15 55.30 33.85 3.98
CA SER A 15 54.12 34.49 4.60
C SER A 15 52.78 33.91 4.14
N LEU A 16 52.79 32.95 3.17
CA LEU A 16 51.59 32.30 2.66
C LEU A 16 51.25 30.97 3.31
N PHE A 17 52.03 30.51 4.29
CA PHE A 17 51.63 29.35 5.07
C PHE A 17 50.53 29.83 6.03
N PRO A 18 49.27 29.34 5.90
CA PRO A 18 48.25 29.61 6.90
C PRO A 18 48.77 29.03 8.22
N ALA A 19 48.94 29.92 9.20
CA ALA A 19 49.17 29.48 10.58
C ALA A 19 48.07 28.51 10.94
N CYS A 20 48.45 27.31 11.36
CA CYS A 20 47.52 26.34 11.86
C CYS A 20 46.88 26.97 13.12
N GLU A 21 45.72 27.62 12.97
CA GLU A 21 44.99 28.15 14.10
C GLU A 21 44.64 26.97 15.01
N LYS A 22 45.09 27.02 16.25
CA LYS A 22 44.68 26.00 17.25
C LYS A 22 43.17 26.02 17.34
N GLU A 23 42.56 24.88 17.02
CA GLU A 23 41.13 24.71 17.17
C GLU A 23 40.69 25.14 18.57
N LYS A 24 39.85 26.17 18.65
CA LYS A 24 39.33 26.65 19.93
C LYS A 24 38.16 25.75 20.33
N ILE A 25 38.29 25.11 21.50
CA ILE A 25 37.21 24.30 22.09
C ILE A 25 36.41 25.21 23.01
N ASN A 26 35.09 25.21 22.84
CA ASN A 26 34.17 25.95 23.70
C ASN A 26 34.09 25.27 25.08
N SER A 27 34.76 25.85 26.06
CA SER A 27 34.75 25.44 27.45
C SER A 27 33.70 26.16 28.30
N SER A 28 32.83 26.98 27.69
CA SER A 28 31.80 27.71 28.39
C SER A 28 30.82 26.77 29.08
N SER A 29 30.47 27.05 30.32
CA SER A 29 29.41 26.35 31.03
C SER A 29 28.02 26.55 30.42
N ASN A 30 27.89 27.49 29.46
CA ASN A 30 26.63 27.79 28.76
C ASN A 30 26.61 27.21 27.31
N ALA A 31 27.55 26.35 26.92
CA ALA A 31 27.53 25.73 25.63
C ALA A 31 26.29 24.81 25.50
N VAL A 32 25.43 25.09 24.51
CA VAL A 32 24.17 24.37 24.27
C VAL A 32 24.19 23.81 22.86
N LEU A 33 23.77 22.54 22.72
CA LEU A 33 23.49 21.91 21.44
C LEU A 33 22.11 22.25 20.95
N HIS A 34 21.96 22.35 19.65
CA HIS A 34 20.66 22.42 19.01
C HIS A 34 20.36 21.08 18.32
N PHE A 35 19.13 20.63 18.44
CA PHE A 35 18.68 19.36 17.87
C PHE A 35 17.66 19.61 16.77
N SER A 36 17.66 18.78 15.73
CA SER A 36 16.65 18.82 14.68
C SER A 36 15.25 18.47 15.20
N SER A 37 15.17 17.76 16.33
CA SER A 37 13.94 17.41 17.04
C SER A 37 14.25 17.20 18.52
N ASP A 38 13.33 17.52 19.41
CA ASP A 38 13.40 17.21 20.84
C ASP A 38 12.93 15.79 21.18
N THR A 39 12.26 15.16 20.22
CA THR A 39 11.74 13.79 20.35
C THR A 39 11.91 13.06 19.01
N VAL A 40 12.48 11.86 19.06
CA VAL A 40 12.52 10.92 17.91
C VAL A 40 11.47 9.85 18.13
N THR A 41 10.48 9.83 17.26
CA THR A 41 9.34 8.93 17.35
C THR A 41 9.44 7.85 16.27
N PHE A 42 9.33 6.60 16.70
CA PHE A 42 9.08 5.47 15.82
C PHE A 42 7.59 5.20 15.82
N ASP A 43 7.02 4.94 14.66
CA ASP A 43 5.64 4.48 14.54
C ASP A 43 5.47 3.10 15.19
N THR A 44 4.34 2.43 15.00
CA THR A 44 4.15 1.07 15.50
C THR A 44 5.18 0.13 14.87
N LEU A 45 5.96 -0.54 15.70
CA LEU A 45 6.96 -1.52 15.33
C LEU A 45 6.48 -2.92 15.71
N LEU A 46 6.66 -3.88 14.82
CA LEU A 46 6.45 -5.28 15.13
C LEU A 46 7.57 -5.76 16.07
N THR A 47 7.21 -6.35 17.21
CA THR A 47 8.18 -6.76 18.25
C THR A 47 9.16 -7.79 17.72
N SER A 48 10.42 -7.78 18.21
CA SER A 48 11.53 -8.63 17.78
C SER A 48 11.98 -8.42 16.33
N ILE A 49 11.47 -7.39 15.64
CA ILE A 49 11.92 -6.98 14.31
C ILE A 49 12.60 -5.63 14.45
N GLY A 50 13.76 -5.47 13.78
CA GLY A 50 14.48 -4.20 13.77
C GLY A 50 13.69 -3.09 13.08
N SER A 51 13.66 -1.92 13.67
CA SER A 51 13.03 -0.76 13.06
C SER A 51 13.84 -0.22 11.87
N PRO A 52 13.23 0.59 11.02
CA PRO A 52 13.97 1.51 10.17
C PRO A 52 14.83 2.44 11.02
N THR A 53 15.99 2.81 10.47
CA THR A 53 16.87 3.77 11.12
C THR A 53 16.29 5.19 11.01
N LYS A 54 16.14 5.87 12.14
CA LYS A 54 15.85 7.31 12.22
C LYS A 54 17.16 8.09 12.37
N ASN A 55 17.16 9.36 12.01
CA ASN A 55 18.30 10.23 12.22
C ASN A 55 17.93 11.43 13.09
N LEU A 56 18.86 11.84 13.93
CA LEU A 56 18.84 13.06 14.72
C LEU A 56 20.05 13.88 14.33
N ARG A 57 19.84 15.12 13.91
CA ARG A 57 20.94 16.05 13.64
C ARG A 57 21.22 16.85 14.88
N VAL A 58 22.48 16.84 15.32
CA VAL A 58 22.99 17.60 16.45
C VAL A 58 23.88 18.72 15.94
N ILE A 59 23.54 19.96 16.27
CA ILE A 59 24.06 21.16 15.61
C ILE A 59 24.82 22.01 16.62
N ASN A 60 26.05 22.37 16.29
CA ASN A 60 26.84 23.40 16.95
C ASN A 60 26.62 24.75 16.27
N GLN A 61 25.87 25.64 16.88
CA GLN A 61 25.64 26.99 16.35
C GLN A 61 26.68 28.02 16.79
N THR A 62 27.71 27.62 17.55
CA THR A 62 28.77 28.51 18.04
C THR A 62 29.89 28.65 17.01
N ASN A 63 30.80 29.63 17.24
CA ASN A 63 31.98 29.84 16.42
C ASN A 63 33.21 29.07 16.93
N GLU A 64 33.01 28.15 17.87
CA GLU A 64 34.06 27.34 18.48
C GLU A 64 33.65 25.86 18.43
N ASN A 65 34.62 24.96 18.42
CA ASN A 65 34.33 23.52 18.43
C ASN A 65 33.70 23.15 19.77
N ILE A 66 32.68 22.29 19.76
CA ILE A 66 32.09 21.72 20.96
C ILE A 66 32.55 20.25 21.08
N VAL A 67 32.99 19.87 22.26
CA VAL A 67 33.26 18.46 22.61
C VAL A 67 32.15 17.97 23.54
N ILE A 68 31.37 17.00 23.08
CA ILE A 68 30.37 16.35 23.91
C ILE A 68 31.11 15.27 24.71
N SER A 69 31.14 15.42 26.03
CA SER A 69 31.87 14.51 26.91
C SER A 69 31.35 13.07 26.83
N SER A 70 30.01 12.92 26.76
CA SER A 70 29.35 11.64 26.49
C SER A 70 28.01 11.79 25.80
N VAL A 71 27.70 10.84 24.89
CA VAL A 71 26.40 10.63 24.29
C VAL A 71 25.98 9.23 24.68
N ARG A 72 24.85 9.07 25.39
CA ARG A 72 24.42 7.76 25.88
C ARG A 72 22.91 7.61 25.92
N LEU A 73 22.43 6.37 25.86
CA LEU A 73 21.04 6.03 26.18
C LEU A 73 20.83 6.04 27.71
N SER A 74 19.67 6.58 28.13
CA SER A 74 19.31 6.61 29.55
C SER A 74 19.15 5.20 30.13
N GLY A 75 18.55 4.28 29.38
CA GLY A 75 18.39 2.87 29.74
C GLY A 75 19.66 2.02 29.59
N GLY A 76 20.75 2.60 29.06
CA GLY A 76 22.04 1.90 28.89
C GLY A 76 21.92 0.62 28.07
N LYS A 77 22.44 -0.48 28.62
CA LYS A 77 22.42 -1.81 27.95
C LYS A 77 21.02 -2.45 27.89
N GLN A 78 20.09 -2.01 28.70
CA GLN A 78 18.71 -2.53 28.73
C GLN A 78 17.78 -1.76 27.79
N SER A 79 18.27 -0.72 27.13
CA SER A 79 17.50 0.04 26.17
C SER A 79 17.10 -0.82 24.97
N SER A 80 15.85 -0.70 24.56
CA SER A 80 15.35 -1.24 23.28
C SER A 80 15.85 -0.46 22.06
N PHE A 81 16.47 0.70 22.29
CA PHE A 81 17.05 1.54 21.25
C PHE A 81 18.56 1.30 21.13
N ARG A 82 19.10 1.62 19.96
CA ARG A 82 20.52 1.54 19.64
C ARG A 82 20.94 2.82 18.96
N LEU A 83 22.19 3.23 19.20
CA LEU A 83 22.76 4.44 18.62
C LEU A 83 23.91 4.10 17.69
N ASN A 84 24.07 4.89 16.64
CA ASN A 84 25.28 5.04 15.88
C ASN A 84 25.62 6.53 15.85
N VAL A 85 26.69 6.90 16.56
CA VAL A 85 27.10 8.29 16.71
C VAL A 85 28.30 8.52 15.81
N ASN A 86 28.11 9.32 14.76
CA ASN A 86 29.16 9.66 13.80
C ASN A 86 29.93 8.45 13.23
N GLY A 87 29.22 7.35 12.95
CA GLY A 87 29.78 6.10 12.40
C GLY A 87 30.17 5.05 13.46
N GLU A 88 30.17 5.39 14.74
CA GLU A 88 30.43 4.46 15.85
C GLU A 88 29.12 3.89 16.41
N ALA A 89 28.93 2.58 16.26
CA ALA A 89 27.76 1.88 16.78
C ALA A 89 27.98 1.54 18.27
N SER A 90 27.42 2.35 19.16
CA SER A 90 27.55 2.14 20.61
C SER A 90 26.40 2.83 21.34
N ASN A 91 25.91 2.24 22.43
CA ASN A 91 24.92 2.86 23.31
C ASN A 91 25.52 3.94 24.22
N GLU A 92 26.83 4.10 24.20
CA GLU A 92 27.58 5.14 24.90
C GLU A 92 28.87 5.48 24.14
N THR A 93 29.05 6.73 23.76
CA THR A 93 30.21 7.23 23.01
C THR A 93 30.74 8.47 23.71
N TYR A 94 32.08 8.62 23.77
CA TYR A 94 32.73 9.70 24.49
C TYR A 94 33.50 10.61 23.55
N ASN A 95 33.73 11.86 24.00
CA ASN A 95 34.56 12.87 23.34
C ASN A 95 34.16 13.14 21.86
N VAL A 96 32.86 13.22 21.61
CA VAL A 96 32.33 13.49 20.29
C VAL A 96 32.49 14.97 19.94
N GLN A 97 33.32 15.28 18.96
CA GLN A 97 33.58 16.66 18.56
C GLN A 97 32.62 17.10 17.46
N ILE A 98 32.08 18.33 17.58
CA ILE A 98 31.33 18.99 16.53
C ILE A 98 32.06 20.30 16.21
N PRO A 99 32.57 20.48 14.98
CA PRO A 99 33.24 21.69 14.56
C PRO A 99 32.34 22.93 14.69
N ALA A 100 32.95 24.10 14.73
CA ALA A 100 32.23 25.37 14.72
C ALA A 100 31.29 25.49 13.54
N ARG A 101 30.02 25.88 13.78
CA ARG A 101 28.98 26.06 12.75
C ARG A 101 28.64 24.78 11.96
N ASP A 102 28.98 23.61 12.47
CA ASP A 102 28.75 22.32 11.83
C ASP A 102 27.77 21.44 12.63
N SER A 103 27.53 20.23 12.18
CA SER A 103 26.60 19.27 12.79
C SER A 103 27.04 17.84 12.54
N ILE A 104 26.62 16.94 13.43
CA ILE A 104 26.74 15.50 13.27
C ILE A 104 25.38 14.84 13.19
N PHE A 105 25.32 13.64 12.61
CA PHE A 105 24.14 12.79 12.62
C PHE A 105 24.29 11.67 13.65
N ILE A 106 23.24 11.43 14.38
CA ILE A 106 23.07 10.24 15.20
C ILE A 106 21.99 9.40 14.53
N PHE A 107 22.34 8.17 14.18
CA PHE A 107 21.39 7.20 13.66
C PHE A 107 20.87 6.37 14.83
N ILE A 108 19.56 6.14 14.81
CA ILE A 108 18.84 5.49 15.91
C ILE A 108 17.99 4.39 15.30
N ASP A 109 18.10 3.18 15.83
CA ASP A 109 17.19 2.07 15.56
C ASP A 109 16.62 1.50 16.87
N ALA A 110 15.58 0.66 16.76
CA ALA A 110 14.95 0.02 17.89
C ALA A 110 14.60 -1.43 17.57
N ILE A 111 14.73 -2.30 18.60
CA ILE A 111 14.18 -3.65 18.60
C ILE A 111 13.42 -3.82 19.90
N LEU A 112 12.10 -3.91 19.79
CA LEU A 112 11.23 -4.03 20.95
C LEU A 112 11.01 -5.48 21.32
N GLU A 113 10.99 -5.79 22.62
CA GLU A 113 10.75 -7.14 23.10
C GLU A 113 9.27 -7.50 23.04
N LYS A 114 8.97 -8.79 22.89
CA LYS A 114 7.59 -9.29 22.96
C LYS A 114 7.05 -9.13 24.38
N THR A 115 5.82 -8.65 24.48
CA THR A 115 5.16 -8.38 25.75
C THR A 115 4.13 -9.43 26.13
N GLY A 116 3.68 -10.25 25.17
CA GLY A 116 2.58 -11.18 25.31
C GLY A 116 1.18 -10.52 25.38
N LYS A 117 1.14 -9.18 25.20
CA LYS A 117 -0.11 -8.40 25.23
C LYS A 117 -0.63 -8.12 23.83
N ASN A 118 -1.94 -7.94 23.71
CA ASN A 118 -2.59 -7.75 22.41
C ASN A 118 -2.55 -6.30 21.91
N ASN A 119 -2.38 -5.33 22.82
CA ASN A 119 -2.33 -3.92 22.46
C ASN A 119 -0.90 -3.42 22.32
N PRO A 120 -0.63 -2.48 21.40
CA PRO A 120 0.67 -1.83 21.32
C PRO A 120 1.05 -1.20 22.66
N LEU A 121 2.29 -1.44 23.11
CA LEU A 121 2.85 -0.83 24.30
C LEU A 121 3.87 0.22 23.93
N VAL A 122 3.80 1.35 24.60
CA VAL A 122 4.78 2.42 24.47
C VAL A 122 6.08 2.03 25.14
N THR A 123 7.19 2.15 24.42
CA THR A 123 8.55 2.02 24.94
C THR A 123 9.22 3.38 24.80
N GLU A 124 9.73 3.89 25.92
CA GLU A 124 10.38 5.19 26.00
C GLU A 124 11.83 5.06 26.49
N ASP A 125 12.67 5.94 25.99
CA ASP A 125 14.03 6.17 26.48
C ASP A 125 14.44 7.61 26.14
N SER A 126 15.70 7.97 26.40
CA SER A 126 16.26 9.27 26.02
C SER A 126 17.72 9.12 25.64
N ILE A 127 18.15 9.91 24.67
CA ILE A 127 19.56 10.17 24.42
C ILE A 127 20.00 11.29 25.34
N ILE A 128 21.02 11.06 26.16
CA ILE A 128 21.60 12.03 27.06
C ILE A 128 22.91 12.54 26.48
N PHE A 129 23.02 13.83 26.30
CA PHE A 129 24.20 14.56 25.84
C PHE A 129 24.81 15.29 27.01
N ARG A 130 26.07 15.01 27.34
CA ARG A 130 26.78 15.74 28.41
C ARG A 130 27.84 16.64 27.78
N ILE A 131 27.72 17.93 28.01
CA ILE A 131 28.69 18.94 27.59
C ILE A 131 29.11 19.69 28.83
N ASN A 132 30.41 19.73 29.11
CA ASN A 132 30.90 20.32 30.34
C ASN A 132 30.15 19.76 31.57
N ASN A 133 29.35 20.58 32.24
CA ASN A 133 28.53 20.17 33.38
C ASN A 133 27.03 20.21 33.12
N ILE A 134 26.61 20.35 31.85
CA ILE A 134 25.20 20.40 31.44
C ILE A 134 24.81 19.09 30.77
N GLU A 135 23.64 18.57 31.13
CA GLU A 135 22.98 17.47 30.40
C GLU A 135 21.78 18.00 29.60
N GLN A 136 21.75 17.67 28.31
CA GLN A 136 20.62 17.85 27.44
C GLN A 136 20.05 16.49 27.03
N LYS A 137 18.74 16.43 26.77
CA LYS A 137 18.05 15.18 26.48
C LYS A 137 17.21 15.30 25.21
N VAL A 138 17.22 14.23 24.41
CA VAL A 138 16.27 14.01 23.32
C VAL A 138 15.48 12.75 23.63
N ARG A 139 14.16 12.83 23.64
CA ARG A 139 13.28 11.70 23.95
C ARG A 139 13.24 10.71 22.78
N LEU A 140 13.12 9.44 23.11
CA LEU A 140 12.88 8.35 22.15
C LEU A 140 11.57 7.67 22.51
N MET A 141 10.71 7.45 21.52
CA MET A 141 9.41 6.81 21.71
C MET A 141 9.13 5.83 20.58
N ALA A 142 8.66 4.65 20.94
CA ALA A 142 8.23 3.62 19.99
C ALA A 142 7.01 2.86 20.54
N TRP A 143 6.14 2.39 19.65
CA TRP A 143 5.01 1.52 19.99
C TRP A 143 5.30 0.10 19.51
N GLY A 144 5.31 -0.87 20.42
CA GLY A 144 5.54 -2.28 20.13
C GLY A 144 4.24 -3.05 19.96
N GLN A 145 4.06 -3.71 18.82
CA GLN A 145 2.92 -4.57 18.53
C GLN A 145 3.36 -6.02 18.39
N ASP A 146 2.86 -6.88 19.28
CA ASP A 146 3.06 -8.33 19.17
C ASP A 146 2.23 -8.90 18.01
N PHE A 147 2.71 -9.99 17.41
CA PHE A 147 2.08 -10.63 16.26
C PHE A 147 2.20 -12.16 16.32
N VAL A 148 1.37 -12.84 15.54
CA VAL A 148 1.46 -14.28 15.26
C VAL A 148 2.29 -14.47 14.00
N LEU A 149 3.44 -15.15 14.12
CA LEU A 149 4.33 -15.41 12.99
C LEU A 149 3.87 -16.65 12.22
N ILE A 150 3.66 -16.49 10.92
CA ILE A 150 3.41 -17.57 9.95
C ILE A 150 4.63 -17.64 9.02
N LYS A 151 5.38 -18.72 9.05
CA LYS A 151 6.64 -18.83 8.29
C LYS A 151 6.68 -20.10 7.46
N SER A 152 6.37 -20.00 6.16
CA SER A 152 6.34 -21.14 5.22
C SER A 152 5.46 -22.28 5.74
N GLU A 153 4.24 -21.96 6.18
CA GLU A 153 3.37 -22.90 6.84
C GLU A 153 2.28 -23.42 5.91
N HIS A 154 2.00 -24.72 6.05
CA HIS A 154 0.78 -25.34 5.58
C HIS A 154 -0.34 -25.07 6.58
N ILE A 155 -1.37 -24.39 6.12
CA ILE A 155 -2.49 -23.97 6.95
C ILE A 155 -3.59 -25.05 6.88
N ASN A 156 -3.77 -25.76 7.97
CA ASN A 156 -4.94 -26.61 8.18
C ASN A 156 -6.17 -25.74 8.45
N THR A 157 -7.34 -26.38 8.54
CA THR A 157 -8.59 -25.68 8.90
C THR A 157 -8.41 -24.92 10.21
N SER A 158 -8.51 -23.60 10.13
CA SER A 158 -8.20 -22.69 11.22
C SER A 158 -8.93 -21.36 11.10
N VAL A 159 -8.94 -20.63 12.21
CA VAL A 159 -9.54 -19.31 12.31
C VAL A 159 -8.48 -18.31 12.75
N TRP A 160 -8.35 -17.22 11.99
CA TRP A 160 -7.53 -16.07 12.36
C TRP A 160 -8.45 -14.95 12.87
N ASN A 161 -8.15 -14.43 14.05
CA ASN A 161 -8.95 -13.40 14.72
C ASN A 161 -8.15 -12.09 14.90
N LYS A 162 -8.82 -11.06 15.41
CA LYS A 162 -8.24 -9.71 15.57
C LYS A 162 -7.38 -9.50 16.81
N ASP A 163 -7.18 -10.53 17.66
CA ASP A 163 -6.46 -10.35 18.93
C ASP A 163 -5.05 -9.85 18.75
N ARG A 164 -4.36 -10.38 17.74
CA ARG A 164 -3.03 -9.92 17.29
C ARG A 164 -2.94 -9.99 15.79
N PRO A 165 -2.22 -9.07 15.14
CA PRO A 165 -1.96 -9.19 13.71
C PRO A 165 -1.16 -10.45 13.40
N TYR A 166 -1.34 -10.96 12.21
CA TYR A 166 -0.54 -12.06 11.64
C TYR A 166 0.56 -11.48 10.78
N LEU A 167 1.76 -12.03 10.86
CA LEU A 167 2.88 -11.68 9.99
C LEU A 167 3.32 -12.91 9.21
N VAL A 168 3.14 -12.86 7.91
CA VAL A 168 3.50 -13.95 6.99
C VAL A 168 4.89 -13.71 6.42
N TYR A 169 5.80 -14.67 6.64
CA TYR A 169 7.10 -14.76 5.98
C TYR A 169 7.09 -15.88 4.95
N ASN A 170 7.61 -15.60 3.75
CA ASN A 170 7.61 -16.48 2.59
C ASN A 170 6.19 -16.78 2.10
N GLU A 171 5.50 -17.79 2.63
CA GLU A 171 4.14 -18.12 2.21
C GLU A 171 3.31 -18.74 3.33
N ALA A 172 2.00 -18.53 3.23
CA ALA A 172 0.99 -19.30 3.93
C ALA A 172 0.18 -20.06 2.89
N LEU A 173 0.14 -21.39 2.95
CA LEU A 173 -0.55 -22.24 2.00
C LEU A 173 -1.74 -22.93 2.68
N VAL A 174 -2.95 -22.56 2.30
CA VAL A 174 -4.17 -23.29 2.68
C VAL A 174 -4.28 -24.53 1.79
N ASP A 175 -4.07 -25.71 2.38
CA ASP A 175 -4.06 -26.96 1.63
C ASP A 175 -5.44 -27.34 1.07
N SER A 176 -5.46 -28.21 0.08
CA SER A 176 -6.70 -28.76 -0.50
C SER A 176 -7.57 -29.40 0.59
N GLY A 177 -8.87 -29.11 0.58
CA GLY A 177 -9.81 -29.59 1.58
C GLY A 177 -9.76 -28.85 2.91
N GLN A 178 -8.80 -27.94 3.12
CA GLN A 178 -8.73 -27.11 4.33
C GLN A 178 -9.41 -25.76 4.13
N THR A 179 -9.83 -25.15 5.23
CA THR A 179 -10.48 -23.83 5.22
C THR A 179 -9.79 -22.89 6.18
N LEU A 180 -9.29 -21.77 5.65
CA LEU A 180 -8.87 -20.64 6.46
C LEU A 180 -10.03 -19.63 6.56
N THR A 181 -10.47 -19.37 7.78
CA THR A 181 -11.42 -18.30 8.08
C THR A 181 -10.69 -17.15 8.75
N ILE A 182 -10.84 -15.94 8.22
CA ILE A 182 -10.29 -14.71 8.79
C ILE A 182 -11.47 -13.86 9.24
N GLU A 183 -11.54 -13.58 10.55
CA GLU A 183 -12.64 -12.85 11.18
C GLU A 183 -12.44 -11.33 11.08
N SER A 184 -13.54 -10.61 11.31
CA SER A 184 -13.59 -9.15 11.24
C SER A 184 -12.52 -8.46 12.11
N GLY A 185 -11.97 -7.35 11.62
CA GLY A 185 -10.94 -6.57 12.29
C GLY A 185 -9.54 -7.17 12.27
N THR A 186 -9.37 -8.37 11.70
CA THR A 186 -8.07 -9.03 11.61
C THR A 186 -7.15 -8.26 10.65
N THR A 187 -5.88 -8.09 11.05
CA THR A 187 -4.83 -7.53 10.20
C THR A 187 -3.80 -8.61 9.87
N VAL A 188 -3.47 -8.73 8.59
CA VAL A 188 -2.45 -9.66 8.08
C VAL A 188 -1.37 -8.87 7.35
N TYR A 189 -0.19 -8.90 7.90
CA TYR A 189 1.00 -8.31 7.30
C TYR A 189 1.80 -9.38 6.54
N PHE A 190 2.42 -8.96 5.47
CA PHE A 190 3.26 -9.82 4.65
C PHE A 190 4.66 -9.22 4.51
N HIS A 191 5.65 -10.03 4.78
CA HIS A 191 7.03 -9.66 4.48
C HIS A 191 7.25 -9.64 2.96
N LYS A 192 8.30 -8.97 2.52
CA LYS A 192 8.62 -8.88 1.08
C LYS A 192 8.67 -10.28 0.44
N ASN A 193 8.01 -10.43 -0.72
CA ASN A 193 7.85 -11.68 -1.45
C ASN A 193 6.98 -12.75 -0.75
N ALA A 194 6.40 -12.46 0.40
CA ALA A 194 5.42 -13.34 1.02
C ALA A 194 4.06 -13.27 0.31
N GLY A 195 3.22 -14.28 0.51
CA GLY A 195 1.88 -14.33 -0.05
C GLY A 195 0.99 -15.37 0.61
N LEU A 196 -0.31 -15.25 0.37
CA LEU A 196 -1.32 -16.21 0.81
C LEU A 196 -1.76 -17.07 -0.40
N LYS A 197 -1.43 -18.34 -0.38
CA LYS A 197 -1.77 -19.32 -1.41
C LYS A 197 -2.90 -20.21 -0.94
N VAL A 198 -3.90 -20.44 -1.79
CA VAL A 198 -5.10 -21.18 -1.40
C VAL A 198 -5.40 -22.27 -2.43
N LYS A 199 -5.23 -23.52 -2.02
CA LYS A 199 -5.70 -24.70 -2.75
C LYS A 199 -7.03 -25.20 -2.19
N GLY A 200 -7.32 -24.90 -0.92
CA GLY A 200 -8.56 -25.18 -0.22
C GLY A 200 -9.57 -24.05 -0.34
N THR A 201 -10.10 -23.60 0.78
CA THR A 201 -11.11 -22.54 0.86
C THR A 201 -10.63 -21.37 1.73
N LEU A 202 -10.84 -20.15 1.27
CA LEU A 202 -10.57 -18.91 2.01
C LEU A 202 -11.87 -18.18 2.32
N LYS A 203 -12.12 -17.89 3.58
CA LYS A 203 -13.25 -17.07 4.04
C LYS A 203 -12.73 -15.85 4.78
N VAL A 204 -12.81 -14.70 4.17
CA VAL A 204 -12.48 -13.38 4.73
C VAL A 204 -13.79 -12.70 5.08
N LEU A 205 -14.13 -12.62 6.37
CA LEU A 205 -15.45 -12.25 6.87
C LEU A 205 -15.38 -10.92 7.63
N GLY A 206 -14.96 -9.87 6.97
CA GLY A 206 -14.98 -8.52 7.53
C GLY A 206 -16.37 -7.93 7.64
N THR A 207 -16.46 -6.81 8.36
CA THR A 207 -17.66 -5.97 8.46
C THR A 207 -17.32 -4.53 8.09
N PHE A 208 -18.33 -3.69 7.91
CA PHE A 208 -18.11 -2.26 7.62
C PHE A 208 -17.30 -1.56 8.72
N ASP A 209 -17.64 -1.81 9.98
CA ASP A 209 -16.97 -1.20 11.13
C ASP A 209 -15.58 -1.81 11.39
N GLU A 210 -15.41 -3.09 11.08
CA GLU A 210 -14.18 -3.85 11.32
C GLU A 210 -13.72 -4.57 10.03
N PRO A 211 -13.25 -3.85 9.01
CA PRO A 211 -12.74 -4.48 7.80
C PRO A 211 -11.44 -5.24 8.07
N ILE A 212 -11.21 -6.30 7.30
CA ILE A 212 -9.96 -7.07 7.36
C ILE A 212 -8.91 -6.37 6.49
N GLN A 213 -7.67 -6.29 6.99
CA GLN A 213 -6.58 -5.63 6.27
C GLN A 213 -5.50 -6.62 5.85
N PHE A 214 -5.08 -6.52 4.59
CA PHE A 214 -3.94 -7.23 4.00
C PHE A 214 -2.97 -6.20 3.43
N SER A 215 -1.75 -6.15 3.95
CA SER A 215 -0.73 -5.19 3.51
C SER A 215 0.69 -5.70 3.75
N GLY A 216 1.69 -4.96 3.24
CA GLY A 216 3.08 -5.21 3.61
C GLY A 216 3.36 -4.91 5.08
N ASP A 217 4.48 -5.42 5.57
CA ASP A 217 4.95 -5.25 6.96
C ASP A 217 5.75 -3.95 7.18
N ARG A 218 5.89 -3.11 6.15
CA ARG A 218 6.50 -1.79 6.23
C ARG A 218 5.43 -0.79 6.68
N LEU A 219 5.40 -0.52 7.99
CA LEU A 219 4.37 0.31 8.63
C LEU A 219 4.67 1.81 8.60
N GLU A 220 5.84 2.21 8.09
CA GLU A 220 6.23 3.61 7.99
C GLU A 220 5.36 4.37 6.99
N PRO A 221 5.01 5.65 7.28
CA PRO A 221 4.12 6.43 6.40
C PRO A 221 4.55 6.51 4.94
N ALA A 222 5.87 6.49 4.66
CA ALA A 222 6.41 6.51 3.30
C ALA A 222 6.05 5.25 2.49
N TYR A 223 5.70 4.15 3.15
CA TYR A 223 5.32 2.88 2.53
C TYR A 223 3.81 2.63 2.51
N SER A 224 3.00 3.51 3.11
CA SER A 224 1.54 3.35 3.23
C SER A 224 0.84 3.10 1.90
N ASP A 225 1.37 3.64 0.80
CA ASP A 225 0.81 3.54 -0.54
C ASP A 225 1.84 3.09 -1.59
N THR A 226 2.94 2.48 -1.14
CA THR A 226 3.98 1.94 -2.03
C THR A 226 3.61 0.53 -2.46
N PRO A 227 3.47 0.25 -3.76
CA PRO A 227 3.19 -1.10 -4.26
C PRO A 227 4.40 -2.03 -4.15
N ASP A 228 4.21 -3.32 -4.46
CA ASP A 228 5.27 -4.35 -4.54
C ASP A 228 5.91 -4.73 -3.20
N GLN A 229 5.16 -4.62 -2.11
CA GLN A 229 5.66 -5.03 -0.79
C GLN A 229 5.51 -6.53 -0.53
N TRP A 230 4.56 -7.20 -1.20
CA TRP A 230 4.27 -8.63 -1.08
C TRP A 230 3.63 -9.19 -2.36
N ASN A 231 3.51 -10.51 -2.47
CA ASN A 231 3.09 -11.13 -3.73
C ASN A 231 1.58 -11.06 -3.99
N GLY A 232 0.76 -11.12 -2.94
CA GLY A 232 -0.71 -11.10 -3.06
C GLY A 232 -1.39 -12.38 -2.58
N ILE A 233 -2.69 -12.50 -2.88
CA ILE A 233 -3.54 -13.65 -2.58
C ILE A 233 -3.75 -14.44 -3.86
N ILE A 234 -3.46 -15.75 -3.84
CA ILE A 234 -3.58 -16.65 -5.00
C ILE A 234 -4.57 -17.76 -4.68
N LEU A 235 -5.68 -17.78 -5.38
CA LEU A 235 -6.65 -18.89 -5.38
C LEU A 235 -6.32 -19.82 -6.55
N TYR A 236 -5.75 -20.99 -6.26
CA TYR A 236 -5.39 -21.96 -7.29
C TYR A 236 -6.63 -22.59 -7.96
N SER A 237 -6.47 -23.08 -9.15
CA SER A 237 -7.49 -23.88 -9.83
C SER A 237 -7.92 -25.04 -8.92
N GLY A 238 -9.23 -25.25 -8.77
CA GLY A 238 -9.80 -26.20 -7.81
C GLY A 238 -10.14 -25.60 -6.42
N SER A 239 -9.59 -24.43 -6.07
CA SER A 239 -10.02 -23.67 -4.89
C SER A 239 -11.43 -23.10 -5.13
N HIS A 240 -12.36 -23.39 -4.26
CA HIS A 240 -13.77 -23.00 -4.42
C HIS A 240 -14.43 -22.60 -3.10
N ASN A 241 -15.64 -22.06 -3.19
CA ASN A 241 -16.37 -21.51 -2.05
C ASN A 241 -15.61 -20.40 -1.31
N ASN A 242 -14.68 -19.74 -2.00
CA ASN A 242 -13.97 -18.60 -1.44
C ASN A 242 -14.92 -17.42 -1.32
N ARG A 243 -14.79 -16.71 -0.21
CA ARG A 243 -15.55 -15.49 0.05
C ARG A 243 -14.63 -14.43 0.65
N ILE A 244 -14.65 -13.24 0.06
CA ILE A 244 -13.92 -12.09 0.56
C ILE A 244 -14.92 -10.94 0.71
N ASN A 245 -15.18 -10.53 1.94
CA ASN A 245 -16.13 -9.49 2.26
C ASN A 245 -15.54 -8.47 3.22
N PHE A 246 -15.71 -7.18 2.96
CA PHE A 246 -15.16 -6.06 3.71
C PHE A 246 -13.66 -6.24 4.00
N ALA A 247 -12.88 -6.37 2.93
CA ALA A 247 -11.43 -6.43 3.00
C ALA A 247 -10.79 -5.20 2.35
N LYS A 248 -9.61 -4.83 2.86
CA LYS A 248 -8.68 -3.88 2.22
C LYS A 248 -7.42 -4.63 1.86
N ILE A 249 -7.15 -4.80 0.57
CA ILE A 249 -5.96 -5.47 0.04
C ILE A 249 -5.08 -4.41 -0.60
N LYS A 250 -3.90 -4.17 -0.02
CA LYS A 250 -3.02 -3.04 -0.42
C LYS A 250 -1.59 -3.47 -0.70
N ASN A 251 -0.96 -2.72 -1.60
CA ASN A 251 0.49 -2.67 -1.76
C ASN A 251 1.14 -4.00 -2.21
N ALA A 252 0.39 -4.89 -2.83
CA ALA A 252 0.91 -6.15 -3.35
C ALA A 252 1.48 -6.02 -4.79
N ASN A 253 2.06 -7.11 -5.27
CA ASN A 253 2.31 -7.28 -6.69
C ASN A 253 0.98 -7.55 -7.41
N ILE A 254 0.25 -8.61 -7.05
CA ILE A 254 -1.11 -8.88 -7.52
C ILE A 254 -2.03 -8.92 -6.29
N GLY A 255 -3.08 -8.10 -6.27
CA GLY A 255 -4.00 -8.07 -5.13
C GLY A 255 -4.71 -9.41 -4.93
N LEU A 256 -5.38 -9.90 -5.98
CA LEU A 256 -6.09 -11.17 -5.99
C LEU A 256 -5.89 -11.88 -7.35
N GLN A 257 -5.20 -13.01 -7.33
CA GLN A 257 -5.15 -13.92 -8.46
C GLN A 257 -6.18 -15.02 -8.29
N VAL A 258 -6.99 -15.29 -9.34
CA VAL A 258 -8.04 -16.34 -9.34
C VAL A 258 -7.80 -17.27 -10.50
N GLY A 259 -7.43 -18.52 -10.19
CA GLY A 259 -7.04 -19.52 -11.17
C GLY A 259 -5.60 -19.41 -11.65
N THR A 260 -5.17 -20.45 -12.34
CA THR A 260 -3.83 -20.57 -12.92
C THR A 260 -3.92 -21.23 -14.30
N ILE A 261 -2.90 -21.03 -15.13
CA ILE A 261 -2.88 -21.57 -16.50
C ILE A 261 -2.73 -23.10 -16.54
N GLU A 262 -2.05 -23.67 -15.56
CA GLU A 262 -1.51 -25.05 -15.62
C GLU A 262 -2.47 -26.13 -15.11
N GLN A 263 -3.63 -25.77 -14.56
CA GLN A 263 -4.46 -26.75 -13.85
C GLN A 263 -5.84 -26.96 -14.48
N SER A 264 -6.32 -28.20 -14.38
CA SER A 264 -7.71 -28.54 -14.66
C SER A 264 -8.62 -28.00 -13.58
N GLY A 265 -9.81 -27.53 -13.94
CA GLY A 265 -10.80 -26.98 -13.01
C GLY A 265 -10.84 -25.46 -12.99
N TYR A 266 -11.72 -24.94 -12.16
CA TYR A 266 -11.95 -23.50 -11.96
C TYR A 266 -11.65 -23.14 -10.51
N ALA A 267 -11.03 -22.00 -10.30
CA ALA A 267 -11.11 -21.32 -9.01
C ALA A 267 -12.40 -20.48 -8.97
N SER A 268 -13.03 -20.36 -7.81
CA SER A 268 -14.21 -19.50 -7.66
C SER A 268 -14.12 -18.61 -6.41
N VAL A 269 -14.63 -17.39 -6.53
CA VAL A 269 -14.70 -16.44 -5.41
C VAL A 269 -15.93 -15.54 -5.50
N GLU A 270 -16.57 -15.31 -4.35
CA GLU A 270 -17.46 -14.18 -4.11
C GLU A 270 -16.65 -13.05 -3.45
N LEU A 271 -16.60 -11.91 -4.11
CA LEU A 271 -15.88 -10.72 -3.68
C LEU A 271 -16.89 -9.58 -3.44
N SER A 272 -16.99 -9.08 -2.23
CA SER A 272 -17.98 -8.07 -1.89
C SER A 272 -17.43 -6.99 -0.97
N ASN A 273 -17.89 -5.76 -1.13
CA ASN A 273 -17.56 -4.63 -0.25
C ASN A 273 -16.04 -4.49 -0.01
N THR A 274 -15.22 -4.73 -1.02
CA THR A 274 -13.77 -4.90 -0.89
C THR A 274 -13.00 -3.88 -1.71
N LEU A 275 -11.93 -3.33 -1.11
CA LEU A 275 -11.00 -2.41 -1.75
C LEU A 275 -9.71 -3.16 -2.10
N ILE A 276 -9.27 -3.04 -3.37
CA ILE A 276 -7.99 -3.56 -3.87
C ILE A 276 -7.24 -2.39 -4.48
N GLU A 277 -6.12 -1.99 -3.88
CA GLU A 277 -5.44 -0.76 -4.29
C GLU A 277 -3.92 -0.81 -4.17
N ASN A 278 -3.24 0.02 -4.96
CA ASN A 278 -1.79 0.19 -4.96
C ASN A 278 -1.03 -1.10 -5.33
N MET A 279 -1.37 -1.70 -6.47
CA MET A 279 -0.69 -2.91 -6.95
C MET A 279 0.39 -2.59 -7.99
N SER A 280 1.51 -3.31 -7.93
CA SER A 280 2.58 -3.13 -8.90
C SER A 280 2.32 -3.84 -10.23
N TRP A 281 1.46 -4.86 -10.26
CA TRP A 281 1.12 -5.59 -11.48
C TRP A 281 -0.38 -5.56 -11.78
N SER A 282 -1.23 -6.19 -10.95
CA SER A 282 -2.68 -6.22 -11.18
C SER A 282 -3.47 -6.21 -9.88
N GLY A 283 -4.63 -5.55 -9.89
CA GLY A 283 -5.59 -5.62 -8.77
C GLY A 283 -6.25 -7.01 -8.73
N ILE A 284 -6.91 -7.38 -9.82
CA ILE A 284 -7.45 -8.73 -10.02
C ILE A 284 -6.81 -9.33 -11.28
N TRP A 285 -6.25 -10.54 -11.15
CA TRP A 285 -5.72 -11.33 -12.24
C TRP A 285 -6.43 -12.67 -12.29
N ALA A 286 -7.38 -12.81 -13.21
CA ALA A 286 -8.25 -13.98 -13.29
C ALA A 286 -7.98 -14.79 -14.56
N MET A 287 -7.83 -16.09 -14.40
CA MET A 287 -7.60 -17.01 -15.52
C MET A 287 -8.54 -18.20 -15.38
N LYS A 288 -9.40 -18.42 -16.40
CA LYS A 288 -10.28 -19.59 -16.47
C LYS A 288 -10.94 -19.85 -15.10
N SER A 289 -11.66 -18.86 -14.57
CA SER A 289 -12.16 -18.86 -13.20
C SER A 289 -13.60 -18.33 -13.12
N LYS A 290 -14.17 -18.36 -11.91
CA LYS A 290 -15.50 -17.81 -11.64
C LYS A 290 -15.40 -16.72 -10.57
N ILE A 291 -15.88 -15.51 -10.89
CA ILE A 291 -15.94 -14.38 -9.97
C ILE A 291 -17.34 -13.81 -9.95
N LEU A 292 -17.94 -13.72 -8.77
CA LEU A 292 -19.05 -12.84 -8.49
C LEU A 292 -18.54 -11.71 -7.62
N ALA A 293 -18.63 -10.47 -8.11
CA ALA A 293 -18.16 -9.30 -7.38
C ALA A 293 -19.23 -8.22 -7.32
N TYR A 294 -19.38 -7.56 -6.16
CA TYR A 294 -20.27 -6.41 -6.02
C TYR A 294 -19.78 -5.43 -4.95
N ASN A 295 -20.11 -4.16 -5.14
CA ASN A 295 -19.68 -3.07 -4.25
C ASN A 295 -18.15 -3.01 -4.05
N CYS A 296 -17.37 -3.30 -5.07
CA CYS A 296 -15.93 -3.35 -4.97
C CYS A 296 -15.29 -2.11 -5.61
N ILE A 297 -14.12 -1.75 -5.10
CA ILE A 297 -13.26 -0.72 -5.70
C ILE A 297 -11.92 -1.35 -6.00
N ILE A 298 -11.51 -1.33 -7.27
CA ILE A 298 -10.17 -1.70 -7.69
C ILE A 298 -9.52 -0.45 -8.25
N SER A 299 -8.37 -0.03 -7.69
CA SER A 299 -7.81 1.26 -8.00
C SER A 299 -6.29 1.33 -7.91
N ASN A 300 -5.72 2.33 -8.54
CA ASN A 300 -4.31 2.72 -8.43
C ASN A 300 -3.34 1.56 -8.69
N VAL A 301 -3.43 0.96 -9.87
CA VAL A 301 -2.64 -0.20 -10.31
C VAL A 301 -1.73 0.18 -11.46
N ARG A 302 -0.47 -0.26 -11.41
CA ARG A 302 0.53 0.12 -12.42
C ARG A 302 0.25 -0.45 -13.81
N TYR A 303 -0.24 -1.70 -13.89
CA TYR A 303 -0.65 -2.33 -15.15
C TYR A 303 -2.17 -2.48 -15.20
N TYR A 304 -2.70 -3.66 -15.46
CA TYR A 304 -4.14 -3.88 -15.52
C TYR A 304 -4.76 -3.82 -14.12
N ASN A 305 -5.69 -2.90 -13.94
CA ASN A 305 -6.50 -2.87 -12.72
C ASN A 305 -7.23 -4.20 -12.54
N THR A 306 -7.87 -4.69 -13.63
CA THR A 306 -8.49 -6.00 -13.65
C THR A 306 -8.22 -6.68 -14.99
N ALA A 307 -7.66 -7.89 -14.95
CA ALA A 307 -7.40 -8.73 -16.11
C ALA A 307 -8.18 -10.03 -16.02
N LEU A 308 -9.13 -10.22 -16.92
CA LEU A 308 -9.93 -11.43 -17.08
C LEU A 308 -9.45 -12.13 -18.35
N LEU A 309 -8.74 -13.23 -18.18
CA LEU A 309 -7.98 -13.88 -19.24
C LEU A 309 -8.36 -15.35 -19.36
N LEU A 310 -8.17 -15.93 -20.56
CA LEU A 310 -8.37 -17.35 -20.81
C LEU A 310 -9.82 -17.81 -20.57
N GLY A 311 -10.80 -16.92 -20.81
CA GLY A 311 -12.21 -17.17 -20.57
C GLY A 311 -12.57 -17.24 -19.07
N GLY A 312 -13.74 -17.79 -18.77
CA GLY A 312 -14.27 -17.89 -17.42
C GLY A 312 -15.75 -17.54 -17.32
N ASP A 313 -16.19 -17.25 -16.09
CA ASP A 313 -17.57 -16.88 -15.73
C ASP A 313 -17.50 -15.72 -14.73
N TYR A 314 -17.80 -14.51 -15.17
CA TYR A 314 -17.54 -13.28 -14.41
C TYR A 314 -18.78 -12.43 -14.30
N GLN A 315 -19.09 -11.98 -13.09
CA GLN A 315 -20.19 -11.06 -12.82
C GLN A 315 -19.71 -9.97 -11.87
N PHE A 316 -19.78 -8.73 -12.32
CA PHE A 316 -19.43 -7.55 -11.56
C PHE A 316 -20.61 -6.60 -11.50
N TYR A 317 -21.05 -6.27 -10.30
CA TYR A 317 -22.17 -5.35 -10.09
C TYR A 317 -21.75 -4.21 -9.17
N HIS A 318 -22.19 -2.99 -9.48
CA HIS A 318 -21.88 -1.83 -8.66
C HIS A 318 -20.37 -1.75 -8.29
N THR A 319 -19.50 -2.05 -9.26
CA THR A 319 -18.06 -2.08 -9.05
C THR A 319 -17.39 -0.88 -9.75
N THR A 320 -16.46 -0.26 -9.06
CA THR A 320 -15.64 0.84 -9.57
C THR A 320 -14.25 0.36 -9.93
N PHE A 321 -13.95 0.29 -11.22
CA PHE A 321 -12.63 0.09 -11.78
C PHE A 321 -12.05 1.46 -12.13
N ALA A 322 -11.23 2.03 -11.27
CA ALA A 322 -10.72 3.37 -11.42
C ALA A 322 -9.20 3.41 -11.33
N ASN A 323 -8.51 3.72 -12.42
CA ASN A 323 -7.07 3.66 -12.44
C ASN A 323 -6.41 5.00 -12.75
N TYR A 324 -6.16 5.76 -11.69
CA TYR A 324 -5.46 7.04 -11.71
C TYR A 324 -3.99 6.92 -11.31
N TYR A 325 -3.41 5.73 -11.44
CA TYR A 325 -2.02 5.48 -11.09
C TYR A 325 -1.08 6.50 -11.74
N ASN A 326 -0.36 7.22 -10.93
CA ASN A 326 0.62 8.22 -11.33
C ASN A 326 1.78 8.22 -10.34
N ASN A 327 2.80 7.44 -10.63
CA ASN A 327 4.01 7.40 -9.82
C ASN A 327 5.20 7.86 -10.67
N LEU A 328 5.74 9.01 -10.33
CA LEU A 328 6.85 9.63 -11.04
C LEU A 328 8.11 8.75 -11.09
N LEU A 329 8.31 7.88 -10.10
CA LEU A 329 9.49 7.02 -10.00
C LEU A 329 9.36 5.73 -10.83
N SER A 330 8.14 5.21 -11.02
CA SER A 330 7.90 3.95 -11.73
C SER A 330 7.35 4.13 -13.15
N GLY A 331 7.22 5.37 -13.61
CA GLY A 331 6.75 5.71 -14.95
C GLY A 331 5.21 5.73 -15.08
N MET A 332 4.75 6.18 -16.26
CA MET A 332 3.33 6.24 -16.57
C MET A 332 2.76 4.86 -16.90
N ARG A 333 1.52 4.65 -16.57
CA ARG A 333 0.77 3.43 -16.91
C ARG A 333 0.63 3.28 -18.43
N THR A 334 0.87 2.07 -18.95
CA THR A 334 0.85 1.78 -20.38
C THR A 334 -0.32 0.91 -20.83
N THR A 335 -1.08 0.33 -19.88
CA THR A 335 -2.19 -0.60 -20.13
C THR A 335 -3.53 0.02 -19.75
N GLU A 336 -4.61 -0.57 -20.25
CA GLU A 336 -6.00 -0.22 -19.91
C GLU A 336 -6.33 -0.62 -18.47
N THR A 337 -7.39 -0.05 -17.93
CA THR A 337 -7.91 -0.40 -16.60
C THR A 337 -8.47 -1.83 -16.59
N LEU A 338 -9.31 -2.16 -17.54
CA LEU A 338 -9.96 -3.47 -17.62
C LEU A 338 -9.62 -4.16 -18.96
N ILE A 339 -9.14 -5.40 -18.87
CA ILE A 339 -9.03 -6.29 -20.03
C ILE A 339 -9.95 -7.50 -19.85
N VAL A 340 -10.69 -7.84 -20.90
CA VAL A 340 -11.51 -9.05 -21.00
C VAL A 340 -11.05 -9.83 -22.23
N SER A 341 -10.55 -11.04 -22.01
CA SER A 341 -10.03 -11.88 -23.09
C SER A 341 -10.35 -13.37 -22.86
N ASN A 342 -10.70 -14.06 -23.93
CA ASN A 342 -10.88 -15.50 -23.88
C ASN A 342 -9.59 -16.28 -24.24
N TYR A 343 -8.47 -15.60 -24.42
CA TYR A 343 -7.18 -16.23 -24.66
C TYR A 343 -6.04 -15.59 -23.87
N LEU A 344 -4.94 -16.28 -23.82
CA LEU A 344 -3.66 -15.81 -23.28
C LEU A 344 -2.52 -16.30 -24.16
N VAL A 345 -1.53 -15.47 -24.42
CA VAL A 345 -0.31 -15.85 -25.12
C VAL A 345 0.82 -15.96 -24.09
N ASP A 346 1.46 -17.12 -24.05
CA ASP A 346 2.70 -17.28 -23.29
C ASP A 346 3.84 -16.59 -24.03
N ASN A 347 4.35 -15.53 -23.46
CA ASN A 347 5.41 -14.71 -24.07
C ASN A 347 6.74 -15.45 -24.25
N LYS A 348 6.96 -16.56 -23.54
CA LYS A 348 8.20 -17.34 -23.66
C LYS A 348 8.14 -18.34 -24.79
N SER A 349 7.05 -19.06 -24.91
CA SER A 349 6.86 -20.11 -25.93
C SER A 349 6.13 -19.63 -27.18
N GLY A 350 5.47 -18.47 -27.14
CA GLY A 350 4.59 -17.99 -28.18
C GLY A 350 3.26 -18.76 -28.29
N VAL A 351 3.04 -19.73 -27.41
CA VAL A 351 1.84 -20.59 -27.45
C VAL A 351 0.62 -19.73 -27.01
N ARG A 352 -0.43 -19.81 -27.82
CA ARG A 352 -1.73 -19.22 -27.52
C ARG A 352 -2.64 -20.28 -26.89
N TYR A 353 -3.10 -19.99 -25.68
CA TYR A 353 -4.11 -20.78 -24.98
C TYR A 353 -5.46 -20.07 -25.15
N VAL A 354 -6.48 -20.81 -25.58
CA VAL A 354 -7.85 -20.31 -25.75
C VAL A 354 -8.77 -21.00 -24.76
N GLY A 355 -9.67 -20.24 -24.15
CA GLY A 355 -10.69 -20.74 -23.23
C GLY A 355 -12.06 -20.15 -23.58
N ASP A 356 -13.11 -20.68 -22.95
CA ASP A 356 -14.47 -20.19 -23.15
C ASP A 356 -14.79 -19.07 -22.14
N LEU A 357 -15.08 -17.87 -22.64
CA LEU A 357 -15.72 -16.84 -21.86
C LEU A 357 -17.22 -17.11 -21.84
N LYS A 358 -17.65 -17.87 -20.83
CA LYS A 358 -19.04 -18.31 -20.69
C LYS A 358 -19.95 -17.13 -20.41
N GLU A 359 -19.48 -16.24 -19.56
CA GLU A 359 -20.14 -14.99 -19.21
C GLU A 359 -19.13 -13.97 -18.70
N ALA A 360 -19.33 -12.69 -19.01
CA ALA A 360 -18.68 -11.55 -18.36
C ALA A 360 -19.67 -10.38 -18.32
N VAL A 361 -20.40 -10.25 -17.20
CA VAL A 361 -21.40 -9.18 -16.99
C VAL A 361 -20.82 -8.08 -16.13
N PHE A 362 -20.98 -6.84 -16.57
CA PHE A 362 -20.66 -5.62 -15.85
C PHE A 362 -21.91 -4.76 -15.74
N GLY A 363 -22.62 -4.85 -14.62
CA GLY A 363 -23.86 -4.13 -14.34
C GLY A 363 -23.67 -2.97 -13.36
N ASN A 364 -24.13 -1.78 -13.70
CA ASN A 364 -23.98 -0.57 -12.88
C ASN A 364 -22.52 -0.27 -12.48
N CYS A 365 -21.56 -0.53 -13.38
CA CYS A 365 -20.13 -0.38 -13.13
C CYS A 365 -19.58 0.96 -13.65
N ILE A 366 -18.42 1.36 -13.12
CA ILE A 366 -17.62 2.48 -13.66
C ILE A 366 -16.25 1.92 -14.07
N VAL A 367 -15.85 2.14 -15.33
CA VAL A 367 -14.52 1.82 -15.86
C VAL A 367 -13.87 3.11 -16.36
N THR A 368 -12.90 3.63 -15.62
CA THR A 368 -12.31 4.95 -15.89
C THR A 368 -10.84 5.02 -15.40
N GLY A 369 -10.16 6.09 -15.79
CA GLY A 369 -8.78 6.34 -15.37
C GLY A 369 -8.18 7.56 -16.03
N ASN A 370 -6.86 7.57 -16.13
CA ASN A 370 -6.10 8.69 -16.70
C ASN A 370 -5.65 8.46 -18.16
N ARG A 371 -6.12 7.42 -18.83
CA ARG A 371 -5.84 7.14 -20.26
C ARG A 371 -7.08 7.38 -21.10
N VAL A 372 -6.87 7.58 -22.40
CA VAL A 372 -7.97 7.75 -23.38
C VAL A 372 -8.80 6.47 -23.49
N ASN A 373 -8.16 5.30 -23.42
CA ASN A 373 -8.82 4.01 -23.51
C ASN A 373 -8.57 3.21 -22.22
N GLU A 374 -9.63 2.85 -21.52
CA GLU A 374 -9.57 2.15 -20.24
C GLU A 374 -10.18 0.74 -20.29
N LEU A 375 -10.71 0.34 -21.46
CA LEU A 375 -11.27 -0.98 -21.71
C LEU A 375 -10.61 -1.64 -22.91
N LEU A 376 -10.13 -2.86 -22.74
CA LEU A 376 -9.65 -3.72 -23.83
C LEU A 376 -10.50 -5.01 -23.89
N ILE A 377 -11.14 -5.23 -25.01
CA ILE A 377 -11.83 -6.49 -25.33
C ILE A 377 -11.03 -7.20 -26.42
N SER A 378 -10.55 -8.40 -26.13
CA SER A 378 -9.71 -9.15 -27.05
C SER A 378 -10.14 -10.62 -27.10
N MET A 379 -10.79 -11.02 -28.21
CA MET A 379 -11.42 -12.35 -28.33
C MET A 379 -10.81 -13.14 -29.47
N ASP A 380 -10.49 -14.40 -29.19
CA ASP A 380 -10.18 -15.43 -30.18
C ASP A 380 -11.48 -16.12 -30.63
N LYS A 381 -11.59 -16.38 -31.93
CA LYS A 381 -12.80 -16.94 -32.53
C LYS A 381 -13.01 -18.44 -32.19
N GLN A 382 -11.99 -19.11 -31.68
CA GLN A 382 -12.05 -20.53 -31.34
C GLN A 382 -12.76 -20.77 -29.99
N GLY A 383 -12.88 -19.75 -29.13
CA GLY A 383 -13.55 -19.86 -27.85
C GLY A 383 -14.84 -19.04 -27.81
N MET A 384 -15.71 -19.37 -26.87
CA MET A 384 -16.91 -18.56 -26.56
C MET A 384 -16.51 -17.17 -26.12
N SER A 385 -17.35 -16.16 -26.44
CA SER A 385 -17.06 -14.74 -26.12
C SER A 385 -18.32 -13.99 -25.67
N ASN A 386 -18.97 -14.48 -24.62
CA ASN A 386 -20.18 -13.87 -24.07
C ASN A 386 -19.81 -12.80 -23.03
N TYR A 387 -20.06 -11.54 -23.36
CA TYR A 387 -19.85 -10.43 -22.43
C TYR A 387 -20.95 -9.38 -22.59
N LEU A 388 -21.23 -8.65 -21.52
CA LEU A 388 -22.25 -7.62 -21.45
C LEU A 388 -21.79 -6.50 -20.50
N PHE A 389 -21.83 -5.28 -20.98
CA PHE A 389 -21.80 -4.07 -20.17
C PHE A 389 -23.22 -3.48 -20.18
N ASP A 390 -23.83 -3.38 -19.00
CA ASP A 390 -25.21 -2.93 -18.86
C ASP A 390 -25.26 -1.77 -17.84
N ARG A 391 -25.80 -0.62 -18.27
CA ARG A 391 -25.90 0.57 -17.42
C ARG A 391 -24.57 0.91 -16.74
N SER A 392 -23.52 1.09 -17.52
CA SER A 392 -22.18 1.35 -17.01
C SER A 392 -21.58 2.63 -17.59
N LEU A 393 -20.67 3.26 -16.88
CA LEU A 393 -19.87 4.37 -17.37
C LEU A 393 -18.50 3.84 -17.81
N ILE A 394 -18.14 4.08 -19.07
CA ILE A 394 -16.91 3.53 -19.66
C ILE A 394 -16.12 4.62 -20.38
N GLN A 395 -14.84 4.73 -20.07
CA GLN A 395 -13.89 5.59 -20.78
C GLN A 395 -13.14 4.79 -21.84
N VAL A 396 -13.36 5.14 -23.12
CA VAL A 396 -12.77 4.46 -24.27
C VAL A 396 -12.47 5.46 -25.39
N SER A 397 -11.53 5.12 -26.28
CA SER A 397 -11.22 5.95 -27.44
C SER A 397 -12.44 6.09 -28.38
N ASP A 398 -12.46 7.13 -29.22
CA ASP A 398 -13.55 7.34 -30.17
C ASP A 398 -13.61 6.27 -31.25
N THR A 399 -12.50 5.60 -31.50
CA THR A 399 -12.40 4.46 -32.43
C THR A 399 -12.93 3.16 -31.85
N PHE A 400 -13.14 3.08 -30.52
CA PHE A 400 -13.71 1.90 -29.88
C PHE A 400 -15.20 1.78 -30.21
N LYS A 401 -15.61 0.71 -30.86
CA LYS A 401 -16.99 0.51 -31.28
C LYS A 401 -17.84 0.04 -30.11
N ILE A 402 -18.63 0.96 -29.53
CA ILE A 402 -19.69 0.64 -28.56
C ILE A 402 -21.06 0.54 -29.25
N SER A 403 -21.12 0.75 -30.60
CA SER A 403 -22.40 0.84 -31.32
C SER A 403 -23.30 -0.36 -30.99
N GLU A 404 -24.52 -0.05 -30.60
CA GLU A 404 -25.71 -0.88 -30.39
C GLU A 404 -25.48 -2.39 -30.66
N SER A 405 -24.73 -3.00 -29.81
CA SER A 405 -24.46 -4.43 -29.86
C SER A 405 -25.12 -5.05 -28.62
N SER A 406 -25.48 -6.30 -28.71
CA SER A 406 -25.93 -7.09 -27.57
C SER A 406 -24.92 -7.10 -26.40
N HIS A 407 -23.74 -6.50 -26.60
CA HIS A 407 -22.65 -6.43 -25.62
C HIS A 407 -22.58 -5.14 -24.81
N PHE A 408 -23.23 -4.06 -25.28
CA PHE A 408 -23.18 -2.74 -24.65
C PHE A 408 -24.58 -2.13 -24.61
N VAL A 409 -25.18 -2.05 -23.44
CA VAL A 409 -26.55 -1.60 -23.23
C VAL A 409 -26.55 -0.36 -22.32
N ASP A 410 -27.14 0.73 -22.75
CA ASP A 410 -27.29 1.98 -21.97
C ASP A 410 -25.98 2.46 -21.36
N ILE A 411 -24.94 2.67 -22.17
CA ILE A 411 -23.59 3.05 -21.71
C ILE A 411 -23.42 4.57 -21.71
N ILE A 412 -22.95 5.11 -20.59
CA ILE A 412 -22.37 6.46 -20.52
C ILE A 412 -20.93 6.39 -21.01
N ARG A 413 -20.63 7.09 -22.11
CA ARG A 413 -19.31 7.04 -22.75
C ARG A 413 -18.53 8.33 -22.53
N ASN A 414 -17.26 8.21 -22.13
CA ASN A 414 -16.26 9.29 -22.09
C ASN A 414 -16.68 10.52 -21.26
N VAL A 415 -17.49 10.32 -20.25
CA VAL A 415 -17.87 11.36 -19.31
C VAL A 415 -17.10 11.16 -18.01
N ASN A 416 -16.55 12.24 -17.46
CA ASN A 416 -15.90 12.19 -16.14
C ASN A 416 -16.93 11.82 -15.06
N PRO A 417 -16.76 10.74 -14.31
CA PRO A 417 -17.68 10.33 -13.24
C PRO A 417 -17.73 11.32 -12.07
N ARG A 418 -16.83 12.32 -12.02
CA ARG A 418 -16.76 13.35 -10.99
C ARG A 418 -16.65 12.77 -9.59
N PHE A 419 -15.66 11.93 -9.40
CA PHE A 419 -15.28 11.49 -8.06
C PHE A 419 -14.79 12.65 -7.20
N LYS A 420 -15.05 12.62 -5.90
CA LYS A 420 -14.63 13.67 -4.96
C LYS A 420 -13.10 13.88 -4.93
N ASN A 421 -12.31 12.80 -4.87
CA ASN A 421 -10.87 12.90 -4.93
C ASN A 421 -10.20 11.55 -5.33
N PRO A 422 -10.19 11.20 -6.62
CA PRO A 422 -9.71 9.89 -7.08
C PRO A 422 -8.21 9.67 -6.85
N TYR A 423 -7.41 10.75 -6.84
CA TYR A 423 -5.96 10.67 -6.58
C TYR A 423 -5.60 10.36 -5.11
N LYS A 424 -6.59 10.49 -4.20
CA LYS A 424 -6.49 10.10 -2.79
C LYS A 424 -7.39 8.91 -2.44
N GLY A 425 -7.83 8.13 -3.44
CA GLY A 425 -8.65 6.95 -3.23
C GLY A 425 -10.11 7.24 -2.84
N ASN A 426 -10.58 8.50 -2.94
CA ASN A 426 -11.98 8.82 -2.69
C ASN A 426 -12.79 8.79 -3.98
N PHE A 427 -13.48 7.68 -4.22
CA PHE A 427 -14.32 7.41 -5.39
C PHE A 427 -15.81 7.65 -5.14
N GLU A 428 -16.19 8.36 -4.08
CA GLU A 428 -17.55 8.84 -3.91
C GLU A 428 -17.89 9.87 -4.99
N LEU A 429 -19.11 9.83 -5.50
CA LEU A 429 -19.60 10.77 -6.53
C LEU A 429 -19.84 12.15 -5.93
N ASP A 430 -19.54 13.20 -6.70
CA ASP A 430 -19.98 14.57 -6.35
C ASP A 430 -21.45 14.83 -6.77
N THR A 431 -21.99 15.97 -6.37
CA THR A 431 -23.39 16.35 -6.65
C THR A 431 -23.74 16.46 -8.13
N LEU A 432 -22.77 16.73 -8.99
CA LEU A 432 -22.94 16.97 -10.42
C LEU A 432 -22.55 15.74 -11.25
N SER A 433 -22.34 14.59 -10.61
CA SER A 433 -22.01 13.36 -11.33
C SER A 433 -23.18 12.89 -12.18
N ILE A 434 -22.88 12.54 -13.43
CA ILE A 434 -23.85 11.90 -14.34
C ILE A 434 -24.06 10.41 -14.00
N ALA A 435 -23.17 9.83 -13.20
CA ALA A 435 -23.28 8.46 -12.74
C ALA A 435 -24.35 8.28 -11.64
N LYS A 436 -24.87 9.40 -11.09
CA LYS A 436 -25.97 9.37 -10.12
C LYS A 436 -27.28 8.95 -10.78
N ASP A 437 -28.07 8.18 -10.06
CA ASP A 437 -29.42 7.78 -10.43
C ASP A 437 -29.52 7.09 -11.81
N TYR A 438 -28.39 6.67 -12.37
CA TYR A 438 -28.35 6.10 -13.73
C TYR A 438 -28.41 4.58 -13.75
N GLY A 439 -28.18 3.92 -12.63
CA GLY A 439 -28.09 2.48 -12.55
C GLY A 439 -29.41 1.75 -12.81
N LYS A 440 -29.30 0.47 -13.13
CA LYS A 440 -30.44 -0.43 -13.33
C LYS A 440 -30.96 -0.92 -11.99
N ILE A 441 -32.22 -0.68 -11.73
CA ILE A 441 -32.87 -1.01 -10.45
C ILE A 441 -32.83 -2.50 -10.11
N ASN A 442 -32.82 -3.39 -11.10
CA ASN A 442 -32.79 -4.84 -10.86
C ASN A 442 -31.48 -5.28 -10.19
N TYR A 443 -30.34 -4.67 -10.54
CA TYR A 443 -29.06 -4.96 -9.86
C TYR A 443 -29.07 -4.40 -8.43
N ALA A 444 -29.64 -3.19 -8.24
CA ALA A 444 -29.77 -2.61 -6.90
C ALA A 444 -30.72 -3.40 -6.00
N LYS A 445 -31.79 -4.02 -6.52
CA LYS A 445 -32.64 -4.92 -5.72
C LYS A 445 -31.90 -6.18 -5.28
N GLN A 446 -30.96 -6.67 -6.08
CA GLN A 446 -30.14 -7.83 -5.73
C GLN A 446 -29.04 -7.46 -4.70
N TYR A 447 -28.47 -6.25 -4.81
CA TYR A 447 -27.45 -5.71 -3.92
C TYR A 447 -27.89 -4.34 -3.38
N PRO A 448 -28.83 -4.31 -2.39
CA PRO A 448 -29.57 -3.10 -2.04
C PRO A 448 -28.79 -2.07 -1.24
N LEU A 449 -27.63 -2.45 -0.71
CA LEU A 449 -26.75 -1.57 0.05
C LEU A 449 -25.46 -1.34 -0.71
N ASP A 450 -24.90 -0.15 -0.58
CA ASP A 450 -23.60 0.19 -1.10
C ASP A 450 -22.43 -0.20 -0.16
N LEU A 451 -21.22 0.20 -0.50
CA LEU A 451 -20.02 -0.06 0.31
C LEU A 451 -20.06 0.58 1.71
N LYS A 452 -20.90 1.60 1.92
CA LYS A 452 -21.11 2.30 3.21
C LYS A 452 -22.42 1.92 3.91
N TYR A 453 -23.13 0.90 3.42
CA TYR A 453 -24.48 0.54 3.85
C TYR A 453 -25.55 1.59 3.53
N ASP A 454 -25.29 2.53 2.65
CA ASP A 454 -26.30 3.41 2.13
C ASP A 454 -27.23 2.64 1.16
N SER A 455 -28.55 2.91 1.24
CA SER A 455 -29.54 2.20 0.42
C SER A 455 -29.57 2.72 -1.00
N ARG A 456 -29.36 1.84 -1.99
CA ARG A 456 -29.37 2.14 -3.43
C ARG A 456 -30.75 2.41 -4.02
N ILE A 457 -31.79 2.27 -3.23
CA ILE A 457 -33.18 2.45 -3.66
C ILE A 457 -33.93 3.49 -2.83
N SER A 458 -33.19 4.37 -2.13
CA SER A 458 -33.79 5.34 -1.21
C SER A 458 -34.18 6.67 -1.87
N ASP A 459 -33.72 6.95 -3.07
CA ASP A 459 -34.00 8.19 -3.80
C ASP A 459 -34.50 7.96 -5.25
N SER A 460 -33.93 8.62 -6.27
CA SER A 460 -34.47 8.59 -7.65
C SER A 460 -34.06 7.34 -8.43
N GLY A 461 -32.96 6.69 -8.05
CA GLY A 461 -32.43 5.49 -8.67
C GLY A 461 -31.03 5.15 -8.16
N PRO A 462 -30.55 3.92 -8.42
CA PRO A 462 -29.23 3.53 -7.96
C PRO A 462 -28.11 4.25 -8.73
N ASP A 463 -27.05 4.57 -8.05
CA ASP A 463 -25.83 5.11 -8.63
C ASP A 463 -24.99 4.03 -9.32
N LEU A 464 -24.15 4.44 -10.27
CA LEU A 464 -23.11 3.60 -10.82
C LEU A 464 -21.92 3.52 -9.86
N GLY A 465 -21.28 2.34 -9.82
CA GLY A 465 -20.09 2.09 -9.01
C GLY A 465 -20.40 1.69 -7.58
N ALA A 466 -19.35 1.69 -6.74
CA ALA A 466 -19.38 1.09 -5.41
C ALA A 466 -20.10 1.93 -4.34
N PHE A 467 -20.32 3.21 -4.58
CA PHE A 467 -20.95 4.12 -3.64
C PHE A 467 -22.29 4.63 -4.14
N GLU A 468 -23.18 4.82 -3.19
CA GLU A 468 -24.43 5.53 -3.36
C GLU A 468 -24.31 6.95 -2.83
N ARG A 469 -24.83 7.94 -3.58
CA ARG A 469 -24.91 9.30 -3.13
C ARG A 469 -26.34 9.69 -2.82
N ILE A 470 -26.71 9.64 -1.56
CA ILE A 470 -28.03 10.05 -1.10
C ILE A 470 -28.13 11.58 -1.07
N GLU A 471 -29.04 12.16 -1.82
CA GLU A 471 -29.35 13.58 -1.77
C GLU A 471 -30.32 13.85 -0.62
N LYS A 472 -29.90 14.70 0.33
CA LYS A 472 -30.81 15.18 1.37
C LYS A 472 -31.94 15.96 0.71
N LYS A 473 -33.17 15.46 0.78
CA LYS A 473 -34.34 16.25 0.39
C LYS A 473 -34.34 17.52 1.23
N ASN A 474 -34.14 18.67 0.59
CA ASN A 474 -34.34 19.95 1.23
C ASN A 474 -35.77 19.96 1.77
N SER A 475 -35.94 19.85 3.09
CA SER A 475 -37.21 20.12 3.71
C SER A 475 -37.48 21.59 3.51
N THR A 476 -38.19 21.92 2.41
CA THR A 476 -38.82 23.20 2.24
C THR A 476 -39.75 23.39 3.41
N LYS A 477 -39.28 24.16 4.43
CA LYS A 477 -40.17 24.69 5.44
C LYS A 477 -41.26 25.49 4.69
N LYS A 478 -42.48 24.96 4.69
CA LYS A 478 -43.69 25.71 4.40
C LYS A 478 -43.98 26.66 5.55
#